data_fcf094e9d00da5984bd5243a777500b2
#
_entry.id   fcf094e9d00da5984bd5243a777500b2
#
_cell.length_a   1.000
_cell.length_b   1.000
_cell.length_c   1.000
_cell.angle_alpha   90.00
_cell.angle_beta   90.00
_cell.angle_gamma   90.00
#
_symmetry.space_group_name_H-M   'P 1'
#
loop_
_entity.id
_entity.type
_entity.pdbx_description
1 polymer ?
#
loop_
_entity_poly.entity_id
_entity_poly.type
_entity_poly.pdbx_seq_one_letter_code
_entity_poly.pdbx_strand_id
1 'polypeptide(L)'
;MGLGPREDDYAEVEVPFRSRGRRLSEQLADLRRHWEDGAIGPPPARPGGPPILVGGTSGPAFARMARYAHGYIHGGGPPRVFARAASQARAAWIDAERPGHPELWGQSYFALGDAAGAGARYLRDYYAFTGPFAEKIAAGLLTTPHASRQQIRGYEEAGCDELSLLPVVADLEQLDLLADVVGALG
;
A
#
# COMPACT_ATOMS: atom_id res chain seq x y z
N MET A 1 4.36 -6.35 -2.10
CA MET A 1 3.96 -6.65 -3.49
C MET A 1 2.46 -6.48 -3.66
N GLY A 2 2.01 -5.98 -4.79
CA GLY A 2 0.60 -5.82 -5.13
C GLY A 2 0.32 -6.35 -6.52
N LEU A 3 -0.95 -6.57 -6.78
CA LEU A 3 -1.43 -6.87 -8.14
C LEU A 3 -1.89 -5.57 -8.78
N GLY A 4 -1.46 -5.31 -10.01
CA GLY A 4 -2.00 -4.22 -10.80
C GLY A 4 -3.52 -4.37 -10.94
N PRO A 5 -4.30 -3.30 -10.73
CA PRO A 5 -5.75 -3.36 -10.81
C PRO A 5 -6.28 -3.18 -12.25
N ARG A 6 -5.43 -2.83 -13.21
CA ARG A 6 -5.82 -2.53 -14.58
C ARG A 6 -5.92 -3.80 -15.40
N GLU A 7 -7.11 -4.06 -15.96
CA GLU A 7 -7.38 -5.25 -16.78
C GLU A 7 -6.71 -5.17 -18.15
N ASP A 8 -6.62 -3.98 -18.71
CA ASP A 8 -5.94 -3.68 -19.97
C ASP A 8 -4.44 -4.04 -19.93
N ASP A 9 -3.75 -3.78 -18.81
CA ASP A 9 -2.33 -4.19 -18.65
C ASP A 9 -2.15 -5.73 -18.80
N TYR A 10 -3.12 -6.50 -18.33
CA TYR A 10 -3.09 -7.97 -18.46
C TYR A 10 -3.43 -8.43 -19.89
N ALA A 11 -4.34 -7.70 -20.56
CA ALA A 11 -4.70 -8.00 -21.93
C ALA A 11 -3.51 -7.77 -22.88
N GLU A 12 -2.75 -6.70 -22.68
CA GLU A 12 -1.55 -6.37 -23.46
C GLU A 12 -0.48 -7.47 -23.42
N VAL A 13 -0.36 -8.16 -22.30
CA VAL A 13 0.60 -9.27 -22.13
C VAL A 13 -0.05 -10.65 -22.25
N GLU A 14 -1.25 -10.72 -22.80
CA GLU A 14 -2.02 -11.95 -23.04
C GLU A 14 -2.20 -12.85 -21.79
N VAL A 15 -2.31 -12.22 -20.61
CA VAL A 15 -2.49 -12.91 -19.33
C VAL A 15 -3.93 -12.75 -18.83
N PRO A 16 -4.66 -13.85 -18.56
CA PRO A 16 -6.03 -13.75 -18.05
C PRO A 16 -6.09 -13.00 -16.71
N PHE A 17 -6.77 -11.86 -16.67
CA PHE A 17 -6.91 -11.02 -15.49
C PHE A 17 -7.43 -11.78 -14.26
N ARG A 18 -8.38 -12.70 -14.46
CA ARG A 18 -8.95 -13.52 -13.37
C ARG A 18 -7.94 -14.45 -12.71
N SER A 19 -6.84 -14.78 -13.38
CA SER A 19 -5.78 -15.64 -12.82
C SER A 19 -4.80 -14.91 -11.91
N ARG A 20 -4.81 -13.56 -11.84
CA ARG A 20 -3.81 -12.73 -11.17
C ARG A 20 -3.55 -13.12 -9.71
N GLY A 21 -4.62 -13.42 -8.94
CA GLY A 21 -4.47 -13.80 -7.54
C GLY A 21 -3.75 -15.13 -7.34
N ARG A 22 -4.08 -16.16 -8.16
CA ARG A 22 -3.41 -17.46 -8.14
C ARG A 22 -1.94 -17.30 -8.55
N ARG A 23 -1.69 -16.60 -9.67
CA ARG A 23 -0.33 -16.31 -10.14
C ARG A 23 0.54 -15.61 -9.10
N LEU A 24 -0.01 -14.59 -8.39
CA LEU A 24 0.74 -13.94 -7.32
C LEU A 24 1.08 -14.92 -6.19
N SER A 25 0.17 -15.82 -5.82
CA SER A 25 0.46 -16.83 -4.80
C SER A 25 1.58 -17.78 -5.22
N GLU A 26 1.57 -18.23 -6.47
CA GLU A 26 2.61 -19.06 -7.07
C GLU A 26 3.97 -18.31 -7.08
N GLN A 27 3.98 -17.06 -7.54
CA GLN A 27 5.18 -16.23 -7.60
C GLN A 27 5.77 -15.95 -6.21
N LEU A 28 4.95 -15.73 -5.19
CA LEU A 28 5.42 -15.53 -3.82
C LEU A 28 6.05 -16.79 -3.23
N ALA A 29 5.47 -17.97 -3.53
CA ALA A 29 6.03 -19.25 -3.13
C ALA A 29 7.38 -19.51 -3.83
N ASP A 30 7.45 -19.26 -5.15
CA ASP A 30 8.67 -19.41 -5.94
C ASP A 30 9.77 -18.45 -5.47
N LEU A 31 9.43 -17.19 -5.20
CA LEU A 31 10.38 -16.19 -4.72
C LEU A 31 11.05 -16.64 -3.42
N ARG A 32 10.26 -17.13 -2.45
CA ARG A 32 10.82 -17.64 -1.18
C ARG A 32 11.72 -18.84 -1.40
N ARG A 33 11.28 -19.80 -2.21
CA ARG A 33 12.10 -20.97 -2.54
C ARG A 33 13.44 -20.57 -3.16
N HIS A 34 13.45 -19.65 -4.13
CA HIS A 34 14.70 -19.20 -4.76
C HIS A 34 15.64 -18.49 -3.78
N TRP A 35 15.10 -17.80 -2.78
CA TRP A 35 15.93 -17.20 -1.72
C TRP A 35 16.52 -18.23 -0.76
N GLU A 36 15.79 -19.31 -0.49
CA GLU A 36 16.22 -20.40 0.38
C GLU A 36 17.24 -21.32 -0.31
N ASP A 37 16.97 -21.69 -1.56
CA ASP A 37 17.78 -22.64 -2.32
C ASP A 37 19.09 -22.03 -2.84
N GLY A 38 19.23 -20.72 -2.83
CA GLY A 38 20.39 -20.01 -3.37
C GLY A 38 20.61 -20.21 -4.87
N ALA A 39 19.56 -20.63 -5.59
CA ALA A 39 19.61 -20.93 -7.03
C ALA A 39 19.88 -19.69 -7.90
N ILE A 40 19.60 -18.51 -7.37
CA ILE A 40 19.85 -17.21 -8.02
C ILE A 40 20.78 -16.41 -7.10
N GLY A 41 21.97 -16.10 -7.57
CA GLY A 41 22.95 -15.34 -6.79
C GLY A 41 23.05 -13.86 -7.18
N PRO A 42 23.61 -13.02 -6.31
CA PRO A 42 24.03 -13.31 -4.96
C PRO A 42 22.86 -13.60 -4.01
N PRO A 43 23.06 -14.39 -2.93
CA PRO A 43 22.00 -14.64 -1.97
C PRO A 43 21.56 -13.33 -1.29
N PRO A 44 20.31 -13.23 -0.82
CA PRO A 44 19.85 -12.05 -0.10
C PRO A 44 20.72 -11.77 1.13
N ALA A 45 21.02 -10.48 1.38
CA ALA A 45 21.78 -10.06 2.56
C ALA A 45 21.09 -10.42 3.88
N ARG A 46 19.75 -10.57 3.85
CA ARG A 46 18.93 -10.98 4.98
C ARG A 46 18.49 -12.43 4.80
N PRO A 47 18.68 -13.30 5.80
CA PRO A 47 18.15 -14.67 5.75
C PRO A 47 16.63 -14.68 5.48
N GLY A 48 16.17 -15.49 4.53
CA GLY A 48 14.78 -15.54 4.10
C GLY A 48 14.34 -14.41 3.17
N GLY A 49 15.28 -13.55 2.73
CA GLY A 49 15.04 -12.45 1.80
C GLY A 49 14.50 -11.17 2.42
N PRO A 50 14.24 -10.13 1.61
CA PRO A 50 13.67 -8.89 2.07
C PRO A 50 12.23 -9.07 2.58
N PRO A 51 11.75 -8.19 3.49
CA PRO A 51 10.36 -8.24 3.95
C PRO A 51 9.39 -8.07 2.78
N ILE A 52 8.35 -8.86 2.77
CA ILE A 52 7.28 -8.79 1.76
C ILE A 52 6.03 -8.25 2.43
N LEU A 53 5.46 -7.20 1.85
CA LEU A 53 4.13 -6.71 2.18
C LEU A 53 3.17 -7.04 1.03
N VAL A 54 1.95 -7.46 1.36
CA VAL A 54 0.92 -7.78 0.37
C VAL A 54 -0.27 -6.87 0.58
N GLY A 55 -0.74 -6.24 -0.50
CA GLY A 55 -1.94 -5.41 -0.53
C GLY A 55 -3.17 -6.15 -1.04
N GLY A 56 -4.31 -5.46 -0.97
CA GLY A 56 -5.61 -5.92 -1.43
C GLY A 56 -6.66 -5.93 -0.32
N THR A 57 -7.94 -5.95 -0.70
CA THR A 57 -9.06 -5.79 0.25
C THR A 57 -10.01 -6.99 0.26
N SER A 58 -9.66 -8.08 -0.41
CA SER A 58 -10.46 -9.31 -0.46
C SER A 58 -9.96 -10.35 0.54
N GLY A 59 -10.84 -11.23 1.01
CA GLY A 59 -10.46 -12.35 1.87
C GLY A 59 -9.26 -13.15 1.34
N PRO A 60 -9.23 -13.55 0.05
CA PRO A 60 -8.07 -14.20 -0.55
C PRO A 60 -6.78 -13.38 -0.53
N ALA A 61 -6.84 -12.03 -0.53
CA ALA A 61 -5.66 -11.19 -0.40
C ALA A 61 -5.10 -11.23 1.03
N PHE A 62 -5.95 -11.16 2.04
CA PHE A 62 -5.53 -11.30 3.44
C PHE A 62 -4.98 -12.69 3.75
N ALA A 63 -5.61 -13.76 3.25
CA ALA A 63 -5.10 -15.12 3.39
C ALA A 63 -3.72 -15.29 2.72
N ARG A 64 -3.52 -14.69 1.55
CA ARG A 64 -2.21 -14.68 0.86
C ARG A 64 -1.17 -13.92 1.67
N MET A 65 -1.52 -12.75 2.20
CA MET A 65 -0.66 -11.97 3.08
C MET A 65 -0.22 -12.81 4.28
N ALA A 66 -1.17 -13.41 4.99
CA ALA A 66 -0.88 -14.24 6.16
C ALA A 66 0.01 -15.43 5.82
N ARG A 67 -0.15 -16.05 4.64
CA ARG A 67 0.64 -17.23 4.24
C ARG A 67 2.05 -16.90 3.79
N TYR A 68 2.25 -15.80 3.04
CA TYR A 68 3.51 -15.56 2.31
C TYR A 68 4.24 -14.28 2.69
N ALA A 69 3.61 -13.37 3.42
CA ALA A 69 4.19 -12.05 3.66
C ALA A 69 4.59 -11.81 5.12
N HIS A 70 5.26 -10.70 5.37
CA HIS A 70 5.58 -10.20 6.70
C HIS A 70 4.49 -9.27 7.22
N GLY A 71 3.70 -8.71 6.30
CA GLY A 71 2.63 -7.81 6.67
C GLY A 71 1.75 -7.38 5.50
N TYR A 72 0.88 -6.46 5.80
CA TYR A 72 -0.14 -5.90 4.93
C TYR A 72 0.18 -4.45 4.57
N ILE A 73 -0.06 -4.06 3.32
CA ILE A 73 -0.02 -2.67 2.91
C ILE A 73 -1.38 -2.21 2.37
N HIS A 74 -1.89 -1.13 2.94
CA HIS A 74 -3.15 -0.50 2.54
C HIS A 74 -2.90 0.58 1.49
N GLY A 75 -3.65 0.53 0.40
CA GLY A 75 -3.47 1.41 -0.76
C GLY A 75 -3.99 2.85 -0.59
N GLY A 76 -4.31 3.26 0.64
CA GLY A 76 -4.77 4.62 0.94
C GLY A 76 -6.25 4.72 1.29
N GLY A 77 -6.67 5.94 1.63
CA GLY A 77 -8.01 6.25 2.07
C GLY A 77 -8.07 6.76 3.53
N PRO A 78 -9.27 7.01 4.07
CA PRO A 78 -9.40 7.53 5.43
C PRO A 78 -9.04 6.49 6.50
N PRO A 79 -8.58 6.92 7.70
CA PRO A 79 -8.12 6.04 8.78
C PRO A 79 -9.10 4.92 9.15
N ARG A 80 -10.40 5.19 9.13
CA ARG A 80 -11.43 4.17 9.40
C ARG A 80 -11.42 2.98 8.42
N VAL A 81 -11.03 3.23 7.16
CA VAL A 81 -10.95 2.17 6.15
C VAL A 81 -9.69 1.34 6.38
N PHE A 82 -8.58 1.99 6.70
CA PHE A 82 -7.36 1.31 7.14
C PHE A 82 -7.61 0.46 8.40
N ALA A 83 -8.24 1.01 9.44
CA ALA A 83 -8.55 0.29 10.67
C ALA A 83 -9.33 -1.02 10.42
N ARG A 84 -10.31 -0.96 9.50
CA ARG A 84 -11.06 -2.16 9.10
C ARG A 84 -10.17 -3.18 8.38
N ALA A 85 -9.33 -2.75 7.46
CA ALA A 85 -8.40 -3.62 6.74
C ALA A 85 -7.36 -4.23 7.69
N ALA A 86 -6.81 -3.43 8.61
CA ALA A 86 -5.88 -3.87 9.66
C ALA A 86 -6.48 -4.96 10.55
N SER A 87 -7.75 -4.81 10.96
CA SER A 87 -8.48 -5.84 11.71
C SER A 87 -8.59 -7.15 10.91
N GLN A 88 -8.91 -7.07 9.61
CA GLN A 88 -8.99 -8.26 8.75
C GLN A 88 -7.60 -8.91 8.53
N ALA A 89 -6.55 -8.11 8.41
CA ALA A 89 -5.18 -8.61 8.30
C ALA A 89 -4.74 -9.36 9.57
N ARG A 90 -5.03 -8.80 10.75
CA ARG A 90 -4.76 -9.46 12.04
C ARG A 90 -5.56 -10.75 12.19
N ALA A 91 -6.84 -10.76 11.83
CA ALA A 91 -7.67 -11.96 11.86
C ALA A 91 -7.10 -13.08 10.97
N ALA A 92 -6.77 -12.77 9.72
CA ALA A 92 -6.17 -13.73 8.80
C ALA A 92 -4.80 -14.25 9.28
N TRP A 93 -4.04 -13.45 10.03
CA TRP A 93 -2.77 -13.85 10.62
C TRP A 93 -2.97 -14.88 11.73
N ILE A 94 -3.98 -14.67 12.58
CA ILE A 94 -4.39 -15.60 13.62
C ILE A 94 -4.93 -16.89 13.01
N ASP A 95 -5.81 -16.80 12.03
CA ASP A 95 -6.38 -17.96 11.33
C ASP A 95 -5.32 -18.82 10.64
N ALA A 96 -4.20 -18.22 10.24
CA ALA A 96 -3.04 -18.91 9.68
C ALA A 96 -2.04 -19.41 10.72
N GLU A 97 -2.40 -19.34 12.03
CA GLU A 97 -1.57 -19.78 13.17
C GLU A 97 -0.14 -19.16 13.15
N ARG A 98 -0.01 -17.92 12.64
CA ARG A 98 1.29 -17.23 12.57
C ARG A 98 1.67 -16.65 13.94
N PRO A 99 2.91 -16.80 14.39
CA PRO A 99 3.39 -16.18 15.62
C PRO A 99 3.47 -14.64 15.46
N GLY A 100 3.29 -13.93 16.58
CA GLY A 100 3.35 -12.45 16.59
C GLY A 100 2.18 -11.79 15.88
N HIS A 101 2.45 -10.73 15.15
CA HIS A 101 1.46 -9.94 14.42
C HIS A 101 2.02 -9.50 13.05
N PRO A 102 1.15 -9.23 12.05
CA PRO A 102 1.61 -8.69 10.78
C PRO A 102 2.06 -7.25 10.92
N GLU A 103 3.07 -6.84 10.18
CA GLU A 103 3.36 -5.41 9.95
C GLU A 103 2.20 -4.78 9.18
N LEU A 104 1.76 -3.59 9.57
CA LEU A 104 0.62 -2.88 8.99
C LEU A 104 1.07 -1.53 8.44
N TRP A 105 1.14 -1.46 7.11
CA TRP A 105 1.58 -0.25 6.41
C TRP A 105 0.39 0.44 5.75
N GLY A 106 0.45 1.75 5.68
CA GLY A 106 -0.50 2.59 4.98
C GLY A 106 0.15 3.49 3.95
N GLN A 107 -0.67 4.07 3.08
CA GLN A 107 -0.26 5.05 2.09
C GLN A 107 -1.25 6.22 2.07
N SER A 108 -0.76 7.43 1.81
CA SER A 108 -1.60 8.60 1.55
C SER A 108 -0.94 9.53 0.55
N TYR A 109 -1.74 10.13 -0.32
CA TYR A 109 -1.29 11.14 -1.26
C TYR A 109 -1.40 12.54 -0.66
N PHE A 110 -0.40 13.39 -0.95
CA PHE A 110 -0.45 14.78 -0.54
C PHE A 110 0.01 15.74 -1.64
N ALA A 111 -0.49 16.97 -1.58
CA ALA A 111 -0.04 18.13 -2.35
C ALA A 111 -0.34 19.38 -1.52
N LEU A 112 0.65 19.88 -0.83
CA LEU A 112 0.54 21.00 0.10
C LEU A 112 0.76 22.35 -0.59
N GLY A 113 0.36 23.43 0.07
CA GLY A 113 0.48 24.79 -0.48
C GLY A 113 -0.37 24.98 -1.75
N ASP A 114 0.18 25.62 -2.74
CA ASP A 114 -0.52 25.96 -4.01
C ASP A 114 -0.65 24.76 -4.96
N ALA A 115 -0.07 23.59 -4.58
CA ALA A 115 -0.04 22.40 -5.43
C ALA A 115 -1.36 21.59 -5.42
N ALA A 116 -2.32 21.90 -4.55
CA ALA A 116 -3.56 21.13 -4.37
C ALA A 116 -4.33 20.87 -5.68
N GLY A 117 -4.48 21.91 -6.50
CA GLY A 117 -5.19 21.82 -7.79
C GLY A 117 -4.46 20.93 -8.81
N ALA A 118 -3.15 21.02 -8.89
CA ALA A 118 -2.31 20.18 -9.76
C ALA A 118 -2.35 18.72 -9.31
N GLY A 119 -2.20 18.47 -8.01
CA GLY A 119 -2.27 17.15 -7.43
C GLY A 119 -3.62 16.46 -7.65
N ALA A 120 -4.73 17.18 -7.47
CA ALA A 120 -6.05 16.64 -7.72
C ALA A 120 -6.28 16.27 -9.20
N ARG A 121 -5.79 17.10 -10.15
CA ARG A 121 -5.84 16.77 -11.58
C ARG A 121 -5.02 15.52 -11.90
N TYR A 122 -3.79 15.43 -11.38
CA TYR A 122 -2.93 14.28 -11.57
C TYR A 122 -3.62 12.98 -11.10
N LEU A 123 -4.23 12.98 -9.91
CA LEU A 123 -4.91 11.79 -9.40
C LEU A 123 -6.13 11.40 -10.23
N ARG A 124 -6.92 12.36 -10.73
CA ARG A 124 -8.04 12.07 -11.63
C ARG A 124 -7.58 11.42 -12.92
N ASP A 125 -6.51 11.93 -13.51
CA ASP A 125 -5.93 11.40 -14.74
C ASP A 125 -5.35 10.00 -14.52
N TYR A 126 -4.48 9.86 -13.53
CA TYR A 126 -3.82 8.59 -13.22
C TYR A 126 -4.82 7.47 -12.88
N TYR A 127 -5.90 7.80 -12.17
CA TYR A 127 -6.93 6.85 -11.76
C TYR A 127 -8.15 6.84 -12.67
N ALA A 128 -8.12 7.46 -13.84
CA ALA A 128 -9.25 7.53 -14.78
C ALA A 128 -9.82 6.15 -15.12
N PHE A 129 -8.97 5.12 -15.17
CA PHE A 129 -9.36 3.73 -15.41
C PHE A 129 -10.32 3.15 -14.33
N THR A 130 -10.41 3.78 -13.16
CA THR A 130 -11.34 3.37 -12.10
C THR A 130 -12.73 4.00 -12.26
N GLY A 131 -12.96 4.79 -13.31
CA GLY A 131 -14.21 5.50 -13.56
C GLY A 131 -14.56 6.48 -12.41
N PRO A 132 -15.80 6.51 -11.92
CA PRO A 132 -16.23 7.45 -10.87
C PRO A 132 -15.43 7.35 -9.55
N PHE A 133 -14.70 6.28 -9.34
CA PHE A 133 -13.89 6.11 -8.13
C PHE A 133 -12.67 7.04 -8.12
N ALA A 134 -12.17 7.48 -9.28
CA ALA A 134 -11.09 8.45 -9.39
C ALA A 134 -11.39 9.76 -8.61
N GLU A 135 -12.64 10.23 -8.63
CA GLU A 135 -13.06 11.41 -7.86
C GLU A 135 -12.94 11.20 -6.34
N LYS A 136 -13.22 10.00 -5.85
CA LYS A 136 -13.07 9.68 -4.42
C LYS A 136 -11.61 9.66 -4.01
N ILE A 137 -10.73 9.18 -4.89
CA ILE A 137 -9.28 9.18 -4.66
C ILE A 137 -8.76 10.62 -4.63
N ALA A 138 -9.14 11.45 -5.62
CA ALA A 138 -8.74 12.85 -5.68
C ALA A 138 -9.28 13.67 -4.49
N ALA A 139 -10.50 13.39 -4.03
CA ALA A 139 -11.08 14.03 -2.84
C ALA A 139 -10.37 13.63 -1.53
N GLY A 140 -9.67 12.50 -1.51
CA GLY A 140 -8.84 12.06 -0.38
C GLY A 140 -7.43 12.64 -0.35
N LEU A 141 -7.07 13.51 -1.31
CA LEU A 141 -5.77 14.17 -1.34
C LEU A 141 -5.58 15.09 -0.12
N LEU A 142 -4.48 14.93 0.58
CA LEU A 142 -4.12 15.78 1.71
C LEU A 142 -3.54 17.10 1.18
N THR A 143 -4.28 18.19 1.37
CA THR A 143 -3.93 19.49 0.81
C THR A 143 -3.59 20.55 1.86
N THR A 144 -3.75 20.22 3.14
CA THR A 144 -3.46 21.16 4.24
C THR A 144 -2.64 20.47 5.34
N PRO A 145 -1.82 21.23 6.07
CA PRO A 145 -1.09 20.72 7.24
C PRO A 145 -2.01 20.07 8.28
N HIS A 146 -3.18 20.65 8.51
CA HIS A 146 -4.17 20.13 9.47
C HIS A 146 -4.69 18.74 9.04
N ALA A 147 -5.12 18.59 7.79
CA ALA A 147 -5.62 17.32 7.26
C ALA A 147 -4.53 16.24 7.28
N SER A 148 -3.28 16.61 6.96
CA SER A 148 -2.14 15.70 7.01
C SER A 148 -1.88 15.19 8.42
N ARG A 149 -1.86 16.08 9.42
CA ARG A 149 -1.70 15.68 10.83
C ARG A 149 -2.85 14.80 11.33
N GLN A 150 -4.09 15.11 10.96
CA GLN A 150 -5.25 14.26 11.30
C GLN A 150 -5.12 12.86 10.67
N GLN A 151 -4.68 12.78 9.42
CA GLN A 151 -4.47 11.51 8.73
C GLN A 151 -3.40 10.68 9.43
N ILE A 152 -2.24 11.28 9.75
CA ILE A 152 -1.14 10.59 10.43
C ILE A 152 -1.61 10.04 11.78
N ARG A 153 -2.20 10.89 12.63
CA ARG A 153 -2.72 10.46 13.94
C ARG A 153 -3.78 9.36 13.83
N GLY A 154 -4.70 9.49 12.89
CA GLY A 154 -5.74 8.49 12.71
C GLY A 154 -5.22 7.13 12.23
N TYR A 155 -4.13 7.10 11.46
CA TYR A 155 -3.46 5.86 11.09
C TYR A 155 -2.68 5.27 12.28
N GLU A 156 -1.99 6.10 13.05
CA GLU A 156 -1.31 5.70 14.28
C GLU A 156 -2.30 5.09 15.29
N GLU A 157 -3.43 5.76 15.57
CA GLU A 157 -4.50 5.26 16.44
C GLU A 157 -5.11 3.93 15.95
N ALA A 158 -5.13 3.70 14.63
CA ALA A 158 -5.57 2.45 14.03
C ALA A 158 -4.50 1.34 14.09
N GLY A 159 -3.31 1.65 14.63
CA GLY A 159 -2.19 0.72 14.78
C GLY A 159 -1.45 0.46 13.48
N CYS A 160 -1.22 1.51 12.70
CA CYS A 160 -0.32 1.53 11.55
C CYS A 160 1.12 1.59 12.04
N ASP A 161 1.96 0.67 11.57
CA ASP A 161 3.38 0.65 11.93
C ASP A 161 4.16 1.63 11.05
N GLU A 162 3.76 1.83 9.79
CA GLU A 162 4.38 2.77 8.88
C GLU A 162 3.36 3.39 7.91
N LEU A 163 3.40 4.72 7.78
CA LEU A 163 2.57 5.47 6.83
C LEU A 163 3.45 6.15 5.77
N SER A 164 3.40 5.65 4.53
CA SER A 164 4.06 6.28 3.40
C SER A 164 3.26 7.48 2.89
N LEU A 165 3.84 8.67 2.97
CA LEU A 165 3.26 9.89 2.39
C LEU A 165 3.88 10.15 1.02
N LEU A 166 3.05 10.18 -0.02
CA LEU A 166 3.46 10.22 -1.41
C LEU A 166 3.09 11.58 -2.03
N PRO A 167 4.06 12.42 -2.41
CA PRO A 167 3.77 13.65 -3.15
C PRO A 167 3.22 13.29 -4.55
N VAL A 168 2.19 14.00 -4.98
CA VAL A 168 1.61 13.83 -6.32
C VAL A 168 1.96 14.98 -7.27
N VAL A 169 2.84 15.84 -6.84
CA VAL A 169 3.46 16.90 -7.65
C VAL A 169 4.98 16.78 -7.52
N ALA A 170 5.68 16.80 -8.64
CA ALA A 170 7.13 16.66 -8.70
C ALA A 170 7.83 18.00 -8.39
N ASP A 171 7.73 18.40 -7.12
CA ASP A 171 8.34 19.63 -6.61
C ASP A 171 9.00 19.32 -5.26
N LEU A 172 10.28 19.70 -5.09
CA LEU A 172 11.02 19.49 -3.86
C LEU A 172 10.46 20.28 -2.67
N GLU A 173 9.81 21.41 -2.92
CA GLU A 173 9.12 22.16 -1.86
C GLU A 173 8.08 21.32 -1.10
N GLN A 174 7.50 20.30 -1.76
CA GLN A 174 6.58 19.39 -1.10
C GLN A 174 7.23 18.64 0.08
N LEU A 175 8.52 18.35 0.01
CA LEU A 175 9.26 17.69 1.10
C LEU A 175 9.45 18.64 2.29
N ASP A 176 9.76 19.91 2.02
CA ASP A 176 9.93 20.92 3.07
C ASP A 176 8.59 21.17 3.79
N LEU A 177 7.52 21.37 3.03
CA LEU A 177 6.16 21.52 3.57
C LEU A 177 5.71 20.30 4.39
N LEU A 178 6.05 19.09 3.94
CA LEU A 178 5.75 17.88 4.71
C LEU A 178 6.60 17.78 5.98
N ALA A 179 7.89 18.17 5.93
CA ALA A 179 8.76 18.17 7.09
C ALA A 179 8.20 19.09 8.19
N ASP A 180 7.69 20.26 7.85
CA ASP A 180 7.02 21.19 8.79
C ASP A 180 5.76 20.55 9.41
N VAL A 181 4.99 19.80 8.61
CA VAL A 181 3.81 19.08 9.12
C VAL A 181 4.20 18.04 10.15
N VAL A 182 5.22 17.23 9.84
CA VAL A 182 5.69 16.14 10.71
C VAL A 182 6.37 16.68 11.95
N GLY A 183 7.21 17.73 11.82
CA GLY A 183 7.88 18.38 12.94
C GLY A 183 6.91 18.98 13.98
N ALA A 184 5.69 19.29 13.57
CA ALA A 184 4.63 19.82 14.45
C ALA A 184 3.74 18.73 15.09
N LEU A 185 4.08 17.45 14.96
CA LEU A 185 3.36 16.31 15.58
C LEU A 185 3.91 15.97 16.98
N GLY A 186 5.17 16.38 17.27
CA GLY A 186 5.90 16.12 18.50
C GLY A 186 5.55 17.06 19.63
#